data_8c13159e600497e2bb3b1ce739f16396
#
_entry.id   8c13159e600497e2bb3b1ce739f16396
#
_cell.length_a   1.000
_cell.length_b   1.000
_cell.length_c   1.000
_cell.angle_alpha   90.00
_cell.angle_beta   90.00
_cell.angle_gamma   90.00
#
_symmetry.space_group_name_H-M   'P 1'
#
loop_
_entity.id
_entity.type
_entity.pdbx_description
1 polymer ?
#
loop_
_entity_poly.entity_id
_entity_poly.type
_entity_poly.pdbx_seq_one_letter_code
_entity_poly.pdbx_strand_id
1 'polypeptide(L)'
;MSEQIATVRRGRLSPHEREQIEVLALRKLTAGQIALRLNRISATINFAMHYMGLKVPTDRQFSYTRKNGSEVHSFDDAEDVMILEMRAAQAVCREIAAECMARFGRKRSTQTIRTRLKMLANLGP
;
A
#
# COMPACT_ATOMS: atom_id res chain seq x y z
N MET A 1 40.58 10.88 -4.71
CA MET A 1 39.26 11.20 -4.35
C MET A 1 38.65 10.17 -3.43
N SER A 2 38.16 10.58 -2.36
CA SER A 2 37.56 9.61 -1.49
C SER A 2 36.19 9.27 -1.98
N GLU A 3 35.98 8.02 -2.11
CA GLU A 3 34.69 7.52 -2.34
C GLU A 3 33.86 7.79 -1.15
N GLN A 4 32.96 8.66 -1.26
CA GLN A 4 32.02 8.82 -0.20
C GLN A 4 30.96 7.76 -0.35
N ILE A 5 31.08 6.73 0.44
CA ILE A 5 29.99 5.81 0.54
C ILE A 5 28.88 6.59 1.21
N ALA A 6 27.90 7.00 0.43
CA ALA A 6 26.81 7.79 0.96
C ALA A 6 26.12 7.01 2.06
N THR A 7 26.12 7.59 3.25
CA THR A 7 25.36 6.99 4.35
C THR A 7 23.88 7.07 4.02
N VAL A 8 23.20 5.96 4.11
CA VAL A 8 21.77 5.92 3.84
C VAL A 8 21.05 6.81 4.85
N ARG A 9 20.22 7.70 4.35
CA ARG A 9 19.48 8.62 5.20
C ARG A 9 18.44 7.87 6.01
N ARG A 10 18.31 8.27 7.26
CA ARG A 10 17.39 7.65 8.20
C ARG A 10 16.42 8.69 8.74
N GLY A 11 15.39 8.23 9.43
CA GLY A 11 14.40 9.10 10.01
C GLY A 11 13.19 9.26 9.12
N ARG A 12 12.32 10.19 9.47
CA ARG A 12 11.08 10.40 8.73
C ARG A 12 11.35 10.94 7.35
N LEU A 13 10.51 10.52 6.41
CA LEU A 13 10.52 11.09 5.09
C LEU A 13 9.98 12.52 5.14
N SER A 14 10.67 13.42 4.44
CA SER A 14 10.20 14.80 4.33
C SER A 14 9.03 14.87 3.34
N PRO A 15 8.23 15.94 3.38
CA PRO A 15 7.18 16.11 2.38
C PRO A 15 7.72 16.08 0.94
N HIS A 16 8.90 16.66 0.73
CA HIS A 16 9.54 16.66 -0.59
C HIS A 16 9.89 15.23 -1.04
N GLU A 17 10.41 14.42 -0.11
CA GLU A 17 10.72 13.03 -0.41
C GLU A 17 9.45 12.24 -0.76
N ARG A 18 8.36 12.51 -0.06
CA ARG A 18 7.08 11.85 -0.36
C ARG A 18 6.59 12.21 -1.75
N GLU A 19 6.71 13.47 -2.14
CA GLU A 19 6.36 13.90 -3.49
C GLU A 19 7.20 13.17 -4.53
N GLN A 20 8.50 13.05 -4.28
CA GLN A 20 9.39 12.35 -5.21
C GLN A 20 9.02 10.87 -5.32
N ILE A 21 8.68 10.24 -4.20
CA ILE A 21 8.24 8.85 -4.21
C ILE A 21 7.00 8.70 -5.08
N GLU A 22 6.04 9.60 -4.93
CA GLU A 22 4.82 9.58 -5.71
C GLU A 22 5.10 9.70 -7.20
N VAL A 23 5.92 10.68 -7.58
CA VAL A 23 6.28 10.89 -8.98
C VAL A 23 6.97 9.67 -9.57
N LEU A 24 7.94 9.13 -8.84
CA LEU A 24 8.72 7.99 -9.33
C LEU A 24 7.88 6.71 -9.38
N ALA A 25 6.97 6.53 -8.42
CA ALA A 25 6.06 5.39 -8.43
C ALA A 25 5.12 5.44 -9.63
N LEU A 26 4.65 6.63 -9.98
CA LEU A 26 3.80 6.81 -11.16
C LEU A 26 4.56 6.51 -12.45
N ARG A 27 5.88 6.61 -12.42
CA ARG A 27 6.74 6.22 -13.55
C ARG A 27 7.06 4.72 -13.54
N LYS A 28 6.41 3.96 -12.67
CA LYS A 28 6.56 2.51 -12.59
C LYS A 28 7.92 2.05 -12.04
N LEU A 29 8.62 2.90 -11.29
CA LEU A 29 9.84 2.48 -10.62
C LEU A 29 9.51 1.60 -9.42
N THR A 30 10.38 0.62 -9.15
CA THR A 30 10.23 -0.24 -7.98
C THR A 30 10.69 0.51 -6.72
N ALA A 31 10.29 -0.02 -5.56
CA ALA A 31 10.73 0.56 -4.28
C ALA A 31 12.25 0.59 -4.16
N GLY A 32 12.92 -0.46 -4.65
CA GLY A 32 14.38 -0.50 -4.63
C GLY A 32 15.00 0.59 -5.49
N GLN A 33 14.45 0.81 -6.68
CA GLN A 33 14.95 1.86 -7.58
C GLN A 33 14.74 3.25 -6.99
N ILE A 34 13.58 3.49 -6.38
CA ILE A 34 13.29 4.77 -5.73
C ILE A 34 14.22 4.98 -4.55
N ALA A 35 14.44 3.93 -3.76
CA ALA A 35 15.32 4.00 -2.59
C ALA A 35 16.74 4.43 -2.99
N LEU A 36 17.26 3.88 -4.09
CA LEU A 36 18.59 4.27 -4.58
C LEU A 36 18.63 5.75 -4.95
N ARG A 37 17.59 6.26 -5.59
CA ARG A 37 17.55 7.66 -6.00
C ARG A 37 17.45 8.62 -4.83
N LEU A 38 16.74 8.23 -3.78
CA LEU A 38 16.55 9.07 -2.61
C LEU A 38 17.55 8.81 -1.49
N ASN A 39 18.43 7.85 -1.69
CA ASN A 39 19.41 7.43 -0.68
C ASN A 39 18.71 7.01 0.61
N ARG A 40 17.72 6.17 0.47
CA ARG A 40 16.92 5.62 1.58
C ARG A 40 16.96 4.10 1.54
N ILE A 41 16.62 3.49 2.68
CA ILE A 41 16.48 2.04 2.76
C ILE A 41 15.22 1.62 1.99
N SER A 42 15.31 0.57 1.18
CA SER A 42 14.16 0.16 0.37
C SER A 42 12.94 -0.22 1.20
N ALA A 43 13.16 -0.74 2.42
CA ALA A 43 12.04 -1.04 3.32
C ALA A 43 11.25 0.22 3.67
N THR A 44 11.94 1.34 3.91
CA THR A 44 11.29 2.62 4.19
C THR A 44 10.43 3.07 3.02
N ILE A 45 10.98 2.97 1.80
CA ILE A 45 10.25 3.36 0.60
C ILE A 45 9.07 2.43 0.36
N ASN A 46 9.27 1.13 0.53
CA ASN A 46 8.21 0.15 0.34
C ASN A 46 7.04 0.42 1.29
N PHE A 47 7.35 0.69 2.56
CA PHE A 47 6.33 1.04 3.55
C PHE A 47 5.58 2.31 3.16
N ALA A 48 6.32 3.35 2.73
CA ALA A 48 5.72 4.61 2.34
C ALA A 48 4.80 4.43 1.13
N MET A 49 5.24 3.66 0.12
CA MET A 49 4.42 3.39 -1.06
C MET A 49 3.14 2.66 -0.69
N HIS A 50 3.24 1.68 0.20
CA HIS A 50 2.07 0.95 0.67
C HIS A 50 1.13 1.88 1.43
N TYR A 51 1.67 2.68 2.34
CA TYR A 51 0.87 3.60 3.16
C TYR A 51 0.16 4.65 2.31
N MET A 52 0.81 5.13 1.26
CA MET A 52 0.23 6.12 0.35
C MET A 52 -0.65 5.50 -0.74
N GLY A 53 -0.78 4.17 -0.76
CA GLY A 53 -1.58 3.49 -1.77
C GLY A 53 -0.97 3.47 -3.15
N LEU A 54 0.34 3.65 -3.25
CA LEU A 54 1.04 3.72 -4.54
C LEU A 54 1.43 2.35 -5.10
N LYS A 55 1.37 1.30 -4.29
CA LYS A 55 1.67 -0.04 -4.79
C LYS A 55 0.49 -0.56 -5.60
N VAL A 56 0.81 -1.10 -6.76
CA VAL A 56 -0.22 -1.68 -7.63
C VAL A 56 -0.61 -3.05 -7.05
N PRO A 57 -1.91 -3.32 -6.89
CA PRO A 57 -2.33 -4.65 -6.46
C PRO A 57 -1.88 -5.72 -7.44
N THR A 58 -1.47 -6.86 -6.93
CA THR A 58 -1.07 -7.98 -7.77
C THR A 58 -2.27 -8.91 -7.98
N ASP A 59 -2.25 -9.64 -9.07
CA ASP A 59 -3.30 -10.64 -9.34
C ASP A 59 -3.15 -11.87 -8.48
N ARG A 60 -2.02 -11.97 -7.78
CA ARG A 60 -1.73 -13.16 -7.00
C ARG A 60 -2.61 -13.25 -5.77
N GLN A 61 -3.36 -14.33 -5.68
CA GLN A 61 -4.16 -14.64 -4.52
C GLN A 61 -3.30 -15.41 -3.53
N PHE A 62 -3.40 -15.06 -2.25
CA PHE A 62 -2.66 -15.76 -1.22
C PHE A 62 -3.39 -15.67 0.12
N SER A 63 -3.10 -16.63 0.98
CA SER A 63 -3.52 -16.57 2.38
C SER A 63 -2.47 -17.30 3.20
N TYR A 64 -2.26 -16.85 4.43
CA TYR A 64 -1.34 -17.51 5.34
C TYR A 64 -1.67 -17.13 6.77
N THR A 65 -1.18 -17.94 7.71
CA THR A 65 -1.37 -17.69 9.13
C THR A 65 -0.06 -17.15 9.70
N ARG A 66 -0.16 -16.03 10.42
CA ARG A 66 1.00 -15.47 11.11
C ARG A 66 1.34 -16.28 12.34
N LYS A 67 2.56 -16.06 12.87
CA LYS A 67 2.99 -16.76 14.08
C LYS A 67 2.06 -16.55 15.26
N ASN A 68 1.39 -15.40 15.33
CA ASN A 68 0.45 -15.10 16.42
C ASN A 68 -0.93 -15.70 16.20
N GLY A 69 -1.12 -16.51 15.17
CA GLY A 69 -2.39 -17.16 14.89
C GLY A 69 -3.35 -16.36 14.02
N SER A 70 -3.07 -15.10 13.73
CA SER A 70 -3.95 -14.32 12.87
C SER A 70 -3.78 -14.73 11.41
N GLU A 71 -4.88 -14.69 10.66
CA GLU A 71 -4.87 -15.03 9.26
C GLU A 71 -4.71 -13.78 8.39
N VAL A 72 -3.94 -13.93 7.31
CA VAL A 72 -3.75 -12.86 6.32
C VAL A 72 -4.27 -13.36 4.99
N HIS A 73 -5.16 -12.58 4.38
CA HIS A 73 -5.75 -12.90 3.08
C HIS A 73 -5.52 -11.75 2.12
N SER A 74 -5.18 -12.10 0.88
CA SER A 74 -5.12 -11.10 -0.18
C SER A 74 -6.53 -10.62 -0.51
N PHE A 75 -6.63 -9.43 -1.10
CA PHE A 75 -7.91 -8.98 -1.65
C PHE A 75 -8.18 -9.72 -2.95
N ASP A 76 -9.44 -10.03 -3.21
CA ASP A 76 -9.84 -10.61 -4.48
C ASP A 76 -10.76 -9.63 -5.23
N ASP A 77 -11.09 -9.98 -6.46
CA ASP A 77 -11.90 -9.10 -7.30
C ASP A 77 -13.27 -8.80 -6.70
N ALA A 78 -13.91 -9.80 -6.11
CA ALA A 78 -15.23 -9.63 -5.50
C ALA A 78 -15.18 -8.64 -4.34
N GLU A 79 -14.13 -8.75 -3.52
CA GLU A 79 -13.94 -7.83 -2.40
C GLU A 79 -13.67 -6.41 -2.90
N ASP A 80 -12.82 -6.27 -3.92
CA ASP A 80 -12.52 -4.96 -4.51
C ASP A 80 -13.75 -4.30 -5.10
N VAL A 81 -14.60 -5.07 -5.79
CA VAL A 81 -15.85 -4.53 -6.35
C VAL A 81 -16.75 -4.01 -5.22
N MET A 82 -16.91 -4.79 -4.16
CA MET A 82 -17.72 -4.37 -3.02
C MET A 82 -17.16 -3.09 -2.39
N ILE A 83 -15.85 -3.04 -2.19
CA ILE A 83 -15.19 -1.87 -1.59
C ILE A 83 -15.46 -0.62 -2.43
N LEU A 84 -15.30 -0.73 -3.75
CA LEU A 84 -15.52 0.40 -4.65
C LEU A 84 -16.99 0.81 -4.70
N GLU A 85 -17.91 -0.14 -4.71
CA GLU A 85 -19.34 0.16 -4.71
C GLU A 85 -19.75 0.87 -3.43
N MET A 86 -19.27 0.40 -2.27
CA MET A 86 -19.58 1.03 -1.00
C MET A 86 -18.98 2.44 -0.94
N ARG A 87 -17.78 2.62 -1.46
CA ARG A 87 -17.16 3.95 -1.48
C ARG A 87 -17.90 4.90 -2.39
N ALA A 88 -18.40 4.42 -3.53
CA ALA A 88 -19.23 5.22 -4.42
C ALA A 88 -20.53 5.65 -3.74
N ALA A 89 -21.05 4.83 -2.83
CA ALA A 89 -22.22 5.16 -2.01
C ALA A 89 -21.84 5.98 -0.77
N GLN A 90 -20.60 6.46 -0.69
CA GLN A 90 -20.08 7.31 0.37
C GLN A 90 -19.98 6.65 1.75
N ALA A 91 -19.84 5.32 1.77
CA ALA A 91 -19.61 4.61 3.02
C ALA A 91 -18.22 4.97 3.56
N VAL A 92 -18.11 5.06 4.89
CA VAL A 92 -16.82 5.30 5.52
C VAL A 92 -16.03 3.99 5.61
N CYS A 93 -14.71 4.09 5.75
CA CYS A 93 -13.83 2.92 5.75
C CYS A 93 -14.21 1.89 6.84
N ARG A 94 -14.69 2.36 7.99
CA ARG A 94 -15.11 1.47 9.07
C ARG A 94 -16.28 0.58 8.64
N GLU A 95 -17.24 1.16 7.92
CA GLU A 95 -18.39 0.42 7.43
C GLU A 95 -17.97 -0.59 6.36
N ILE A 96 -17.05 -0.20 5.50
CA ILE A 96 -16.52 -1.09 4.46
C ILE A 96 -15.78 -2.27 5.11
N ALA A 97 -14.98 -2.00 6.15
CA ALA A 97 -14.27 -3.05 6.87
C ALA A 97 -15.25 -4.02 7.53
N ALA A 98 -16.33 -3.50 8.11
CA ALA A 98 -17.36 -4.35 8.71
C ALA A 98 -18.02 -5.25 7.67
N GLU A 99 -18.26 -4.72 6.47
CA GLU A 99 -18.88 -5.49 5.40
C GLU A 99 -17.94 -6.57 4.87
N CYS A 100 -16.63 -6.30 4.83
CA CYS A 100 -15.66 -7.32 4.46
C CYS A 100 -15.75 -8.53 5.40
N MET A 101 -15.91 -8.29 6.68
CA MET A 101 -16.08 -9.36 7.66
C MET A 101 -17.41 -10.09 7.47
N ALA A 102 -18.50 -9.31 7.23
CA ALA A 102 -19.83 -9.89 7.09
C ALA A 102 -19.97 -10.75 5.85
N ARG A 103 -19.43 -10.29 4.70
CA ARG A 103 -19.60 -11.00 3.43
C ARG A 103 -18.54 -12.05 3.15
N PHE A 104 -17.30 -11.77 3.54
CA PHE A 104 -16.17 -12.62 3.15
C PHE A 104 -15.48 -13.27 4.34
N GLY A 105 -15.88 -12.94 5.57
CA GLY A 105 -15.23 -13.48 6.76
C GLY A 105 -13.79 -13.01 6.90
N ARG A 106 -13.42 -11.89 6.31
CA ARG A 106 -12.06 -11.37 6.33
C ARG A 106 -11.98 -10.15 7.21
N LYS A 107 -11.10 -10.21 8.20
CA LYS A 107 -10.89 -9.10 9.12
C LYS A 107 -9.98 -8.07 8.47
N ARG A 108 -10.51 -6.89 8.21
CA ARG A 108 -9.75 -5.78 7.63
C ARG A 108 -9.80 -4.59 8.58
N SER A 109 -8.66 -3.93 8.77
CA SER A 109 -8.63 -2.69 9.56
C SER A 109 -9.07 -1.52 8.69
N THR A 110 -9.47 -0.44 9.34
CA THR A 110 -9.84 0.80 8.64
C THR A 110 -8.68 1.29 7.78
N GLN A 111 -7.46 1.23 8.31
CA GLN A 111 -6.27 1.66 7.58
C GLN A 111 -6.04 0.78 6.36
N THR A 112 -6.25 -0.52 6.48
CA THR A 112 -6.10 -1.44 5.34
C THR A 112 -7.08 -1.09 4.24
N ILE A 113 -8.33 -0.81 4.58
CA ILE A 113 -9.34 -0.40 3.59
C ILE A 113 -8.95 0.91 2.93
N ARG A 114 -8.49 1.88 3.72
CA ARG A 114 -8.07 3.17 3.18
C ARG A 114 -6.91 3.02 2.19
N THR A 115 -5.94 2.21 2.55
CA THR A 115 -4.79 1.94 1.67
C THR A 115 -5.24 1.22 0.40
N ARG A 116 -6.13 0.24 0.53
CA ARG A 116 -6.63 -0.48 -0.64
C ARG A 116 -7.38 0.44 -1.60
N LEU A 117 -8.19 1.36 -1.08
CA LEU A 117 -8.89 2.34 -1.90
C LEU A 117 -7.91 3.22 -2.69
N LYS A 118 -6.80 3.62 -2.05
CA LYS A 118 -5.78 4.40 -2.75
C LYS A 118 -5.13 3.60 -3.87
N MET A 119 -4.84 2.34 -3.62
CA MET A 119 -4.27 1.46 -4.65
C MET A 119 -5.21 1.30 -5.84
N LEU A 120 -6.50 1.07 -5.55
CA LEU A 120 -7.50 0.90 -6.60
C LEU A 120 -7.69 2.18 -7.41
N ALA A 121 -7.61 3.34 -6.75
CA ALA A 121 -7.69 4.62 -7.44
C ALA A 121 -6.51 4.81 -8.40
N ASN A 122 -5.32 4.32 -8.03
CA ASN A 122 -4.13 4.42 -8.88
C ASN A 122 -4.17 3.47 -10.07
N LEU A 123 -5.03 2.45 -10.03
CA LEU A 123 -5.23 1.58 -11.18
C LEU A 123 -6.10 2.24 -12.24
N GLY A 124 -6.95 3.16 -11.84
CA GLY A 124 -7.88 4.00 -12.54
C GLY A 124 -8.21 3.67 -13.98
N PRO A 125 -9.22 4.24 -14.55
CA PRO A 125 -9.59 3.91 -15.92
C PRO A 125 -8.51 4.29 -16.92
#